data_6bf5b7cacc5d161291f821946356c868
#
_entry.id   6bf5b7cacc5d161291f821946356c868
#
_cell.length_a   1.000
_cell.length_b   1.000
_cell.length_c   1.000
_cell.angle_alpha   90.00
_cell.angle_beta   90.00
_cell.angle_gamma   90.00
#
_symmetry.space_group_name_H-M   'P 1'
#
loop_
_entity.id
_entity.type
_entity.pdbx_description
1 polymer ?
#
loop_
_entity_poly.entity_id
_entity_poly.type
_entity_poly.pdbx_seq_one_letter_code
_entity_poly.pdbx_strand_id
1 'polypeptide(L)'
;MLYLLDANTLIDAKRYYFQLKRVPEFRAWIVHQGEQGRIKTPIEIYEEFEEARRPDGTRDELADWAADVEVKKALLLDDEADPILVTRIIVEGYANDLSDTEVEMIGRDPFLISRALADTKSRTIVTTETSRPSRKRANRQIPDVCNDFRIRCINTFQLLNELDFRTSWK
;
A
#
# COMPACT_ATOMS: atom_id res chain seq x y z
N MET A 1 3.45 -11.32 -11.50
CA MET A 1 3.39 -10.90 -10.07
C MET A 1 2.77 -9.51 -10.02
N LEU A 2 1.73 -9.32 -9.21
CA LEU A 2 1.10 -8.04 -8.94
C LEU A 2 1.56 -7.53 -7.56
N TYR A 3 2.08 -6.32 -7.52
CA TYR A 3 2.52 -5.65 -6.29
C TYR A 3 1.43 -4.70 -5.81
N LEU A 4 0.92 -4.92 -4.60
CA LEU A 4 -0.09 -4.09 -3.96
C LEU A 4 0.61 -3.10 -3.03
N LEU A 5 0.52 -1.80 -3.36
CA LEU A 5 1.17 -0.77 -2.57
C LEU A 5 0.32 -0.39 -1.35
N ASP A 6 0.98 -0.36 -0.20
CA ASP A 6 0.55 0.38 0.98
C ASP A 6 0.75 1.89 0.76
N ALA A 7 -0.12 2.74 1.33
CA ALA A 7 -0.04 4.20 1.22
C ALA A 7 1.32 4.75 1.65
N ASN A 8 1.88 4.20 2.74
CA ASN A 8 3.19 4.60 3.27
C ASN A 8 4.32 4.41 2.24
N THR A 9 4.20 3.47 1.30
CA THR A 9 5.19 3.28 0.23
C THR A 9 5.38 4.57 -0.60
N LEU A 10 4.29 5.24 -0.98
CA LEU A 10 4.34 6.48 -1.76
C LEU A 10 4.58 7.72 -0.89
N ILE A 11 4.01 7.74 0.32
CA ILE A 11 4.19 8.84 1.29
C ILE A 11 5.66 8.95 1.69
N ASP A 12 6.30 7.84 2.06
CA ASP A 12 7.70 7.82 2.49
C ASP A 12 8.65 8.02 1.31
N ALA A 13 8.33 7.47 0.13
CA ALA A 13 9.08 7.75 -1.09
C ALA A 13 9.16 9.26 -1.35
N LYS A 14 8.03 9.96 -1.31
CA LYS A 14 7.99 11.42 -1.45
C LYS A 14 8.77 12.13 -0.35
N ARG A 15 8.65 11.68 0.89
CA ARG A 15 9.23 12.36 2.06
C ARG A 15 10.75 12.20 2.14
N TYR A 16 11.26 11.01 1.83
CA TYR A 16 12.63 10.65 2.17
C TYR A 16 13.54 10.37 0.98
N TYR A 17 13.02 9.72 -0.09
CA TYR A 17 13.90 9.13 -1.12
C TYR A 17 13.68 9.71 -2.50
N PHE A 18 12.42 9.83 -2.93
CA PHE A 18 12.05 10.22 -4.30
C PHE A 18 11.15 11.46 -4.31
N GLN A 19 11.71 12.56 -3.80
CA GLN A 19 10.98 13.83 -3.77
C GLN A 19 10.54 14.22 -5.18
N LEU A 20 9.28 14.63 -5.28
CA LEU A 20 8.54 14.82 -6.53
C LEU A 20 9.24 15.70 -7.57
N LYS A 21 9.90 16.77 -7.11
CA LYS A 21 10.60 17.72 -7.97
C LYS A 21 12.06 17.33 -8.23
N ARG A 22 12.61 16.37 -7.46
CA ARG A 22 14.01 15.97 -7.55
C ARG A 22 14.21 14.69 -8.33
N VAL A 23 13.28 13.76 -8.23
CA VAL A 23 13.31 12.46 -8.92
C VAL A 23 11.94 12.19 -9.55
N PRO A 24 11.51 12.99 -10.55
CA PRO A 24 10.23 12.80 -11.21
C PRO A 24 10.11 11.46 -11.94
N GLU A 25 11.24 10.85 -12.29
CA GLU A 25 11.33 9.55 -12.97
C GLU A 25 10.68 8.42 -12.15
N PHE A 26 10.78 8.50 -10.83
CA PHE A 26 10.14 7.49 -9.97
C PHE A 26 8.63 7.45 -10.14
N ARG A 27 7.97 8.60 -10.17
CA ARG A 27 6.51 8.66 -10.39
C ARG A 27 6.11 8.19 -11.78
N ALA A 28 6.83 8.63 -12.80
CA ALA A 28 6.58 8.20 -14.17
C ALA A 28 6.73 6.69 -14.29
N TRP A 29 7.73 6.11 -13.60
CA TRP A 29 7.96 4.67 -13.56
C TRP A 29 6.83 3.93 -12.80
N ILE A 30 6.38 4.43 -11.65
CA ILE A 30 5.26 3.85 -10.90
C ILE A 30 4.00 3.79 -11.77
N VAL A 31 3.66 4.89 -12.46
CA VAL A 31 2.51 4.93 -13.38
C VAL A 31 2.69 3.91 -14.51
N HIS A 32 3.84 3.88 -15.14
CA HIS A 32 4.15 2.91 -16.19
C HIS A 32 3.97 1.45 -15.70
N GLN A 33 4.49 1.12 -14.50
CA GLN A 33 4.29 -0.23 -13.94
C GLN A 33 2.81 -0.51 -13.64
N GLY A 34 2.05 0.51 -13.25
CA GLY A 34 0.60 0.44 -13.07
C GLY A 34 -0.15 0.16 -14.36
N GLU A 35 0.21 0.84 -15.47
CA GLU A 35 -0.32 0.60 -16.82
C GLU A 35 -0.02 -0.83 -17.33
N GLN A 36 1.15 -1.36 -16.96
CA GLN A 36 1.52 -2.75 -17.24
C GLN A 36 0.84 -3.79 -16.32
N GLY A 37 -0.02 -3.35 -15.38
CA GLY A 37 -0.70 -4.22 -14.44
C GLY A 37 0.22 -4.87 -13.40
N ARG A 38 1.43 -4.36 -13.19
CA ARG A 38 2.40 -4.91 -12.23
C ARG A 38 2.28 -4.28 -10.86
N ILE A 39 1.87 -3.01 -10.78
CA ILE A 39 1.67 -2.27 -9.53
C ILE A 39 0.22 -1.80 -9.48
N LYS A 40 -0.45 -2.04 -8.36
CA LYS A 40 -1.79 -1.53 -8.08
C LYS A 40 -1.94 -1.15 -6.61
N THR A 41 -2.97 -0.36 -6.31
CA THR A 41 -3.33 0.06 -4.96
C THR A 41 -4.84 -0.12 -4.79
N PRO A 42 -5.32 -0.84 -3.77
CA PRO A 42 -6.74 -0.91 -3.44
C PRO A 42 -7.34 0.47 -3.22
N ILE A 43 -8.63 0.65 -3.53
CA ILE A 43 -9.29 1.97 -3.41
C ILE A 43 -9.19 2.54 -2.00
N GLU A 44 -9.35 1.70 -0.99
CA GLU A 44 -9.31 2.10 0.41
C GLU A 44 -7.95 2.70 0.78
N ILE A 45 -6.87 2.12 0.25
CA ILE A 45 -5.49 2.60 0.46
C ILE A 45 -5.19 3.83 -0.41
N TYR A 46 -5.73 3.85 -1.64
CA TYR A 46 -5.52 4.96 -2.57
C TYR A 46 -6.08 6.27 -2.01
N GLU A 47 -7.26 6.23 -1.40
CA GLU A 47 -7.90 7.38 -0.77
C GLU A 47 -7.06 8.00 0.35
N GLU A 48 -6.27 7.22 1.10
CA GLU A 48 -5.43 7.73 2.19
C GLU A 48 -4.44 8.80 1.72
N PHE A 49 -3.83 8.61 0.56
CA PHE A 49 -2.90 9.60 0.03
C PHE A 49 -3.54 10.57 -0.99
N GLU A 50 -4.65 10.21 -1.64
CA GLU A 50 -5.41 11.12 -2.51
C GLU A 50 -6.09 12.23 -1.70
N GLU A 51 -6.55 11.93 -0.49
CA GLU A 51 -7.23 12.87 0.41
C GLU A 51 -6.27 13.65 1.33
N ALA A 52 -4.97 13.33 1.30
CA ALA A 52 -3.99 13.94 2.18
C ALA A 52 -3.95 15.48 2.06
N ARG A 53 -3.91 16.15 3.22
CA ARG A 53 -3.85 17.61 3.33
C ARG A 53 -2.60 18.04 4.09
N ARG A 54 -2.11 19.23 3.75
CA ARG A 54 -1.10 19.92 4.55
C ARG A 54 -1.75 20.54 5.81
N PRO A 55 -0.95 20.93 6.80
CA PRO A 55 -1.47 21.58 8.01
C PRO A 55 -2.27 22.88 7.75
N ASP A 56 -2.01 23.55 6.62
CA ASP A 56 -2.72 24.75 6.19
C ASP A 56 -4.04 24.45 5.43
N GLY A 57 -4.42 23.16 5.34
CA GLY A 57 -5.63 22.71 4.67
C GLY A 57 -5.50 22.58 3.14
N THR A 58 -4.38 22.97 2.53
CA THR A 58 -4.15 22.80 1.10
C THR A 58 -3.87 21.32 0.77
N ARG A 59 -4.10 20.93 -0.48
CA ARG A 59 -3.76 19.58 -0.92
C ARG A 59 -2.25 19.36 -0.87
N ASP A 60 -1.89 18.15 -0.49
CA ASP A 60 -0.50 17.70 -0.58
C ASP A 60 -0.10 17.43 -2.04
N GLU A 61 1.16 17.62 -2.39
CA GLU A 61 1.66 17.35 -3.76
C GLU A 61 1.43 15.89 -4.22
N LEU A 62 1.44 14.93 -3.29
CA LEU A 62 1.13 13.54 -3.61
C LEU A 62 -0.36 13.39 -3.91
N ALA A 63 -1.22 14.07 -3.13
CA ALA A 63 -2.65 14.08 -3.34
C ALA A 63 -3.03 14.76 -4.68
N ASP A 64 -2.34 15.84 -5.06
CA ASP A 64 -2.54 16.47 -6.37
C ASP A 64 -2.16 15.55 -7.52
N TRP A 65 -1.05 14.83 -7.40
CA TRP A 65 -0.63 13.83 -8.38
C TRP A 65 -1.59 12.64 -8.44
N ALA A 66 -2.06 12.15 -7.30
CA ALA A 66 -3.00 11.04 -7.23
C ALA A 66 -4.39 11.38 -7.79
N ALA A 67 -4.79 12.66 -7.74
CA ALA A 67 -6.06 13.12 -8.31
C ALA A 67 -6.05 13.17 -9.85
N ASP A 68 -4.90 13.02 -10.49
CA ASP A 68 -4.81 12.92 -11.95
C ASP A 68 -5.51 11.65 -12.44
N VAL A 69 -6.39 11.78 -13.43
CA VAL A 69 -7.23 10.70 -13.96
C VAL A 69 -6.41 9.54 -14.51
N GLU A 70 -5.31 9.84 -15.20
CA GLU A 70 -4.45 8.82 -15.80
C GLU A 70 -3.65 8.08 -14.72
N VAL A 71 -3.21 8.77 -13.67
CA VAL A 71 -2.57 8.16 -12.51
C VAL A 71 -3.53 7.22 -11.80
N LYS A 72 -4.74 7.69 -11.53
CA LYS A 72 -5.78 6.89 -10.87
C LYS A 72 -6.11 5.64 -11.67
N LYS A 73 -6.34 5.78 -12.98
CA LYS A 73 -6.58 4.66 -13.89
C LYS A 73 -5.43 3.65 -13.92
N ALA A 74 -4.19 4.13 -13.90
CA ALA A 74 -3.02 3.28 -13.91
C ALA A 74 -2.85 2.51 -12.60
N LEU A 75 -3.06 3.14 -11.45
CA LEU A 75 -2.70 2.58 -10.15
C LEU A 75 -3.85 1.95 -9.38
N LEU A 76 -5.09 2.31 -9.65
CA LEU A 76 -6.22 1.75 -8.92
C LEU A 76 -6.40 0.27 -9.24
N LEU A 77 -6.58 -0.55 -8.21
CA LEU A 77 -6.96 -1.95 -8.37
C LEU A 77 -8.46 -2.04 -8.68
N ASP A 78 -8.77 -2.65 -9.82
CA ASP A 78 -10.14 -2.80 -10.30
C ASP A 78 -10.76 -4.12 -9.78
N ASP A 79 -10.80 -4.28 -8.46
CA ASP A 79 -11.55 -5.33 -7.77
C ASP A 79 -12.09 -4.81 -6.43
N GLU A 80 -13.12 -5.47 -5.88
CA GLU A 80 -13.68 -5.14 -4.58
C GLU A 80 -13.08 -6.04 -3.48
N ALA A 81 -13.05 -5.55 -2.24
CA ALA A 81 -12.65 -6.37 -1.10
C ALA A 81 -13.71 -7.44 -0.82
N ASP A 82 -13.28 -8.68 -0.67
CA ASP A 82 -14.15 -9.72 -0.14
C ASP A 82 -14.35 -9.49 1.38
N PRO A 83 -15.58 -9.16 1.84
CA PRO A 83 -15.84 -8.87 3.25
C PRO A 83 -15.49 -10.05 4.16
N ILE A 84 -15.56 -11.28 3.65
CA ILE A 84 -15.21 -12.49 4.40
C ILE A 84 -13.72 -12.52 4.67
N LEU A 85 -12.90 -12.21 3.65
CA LEU A 85 -11.44 -12.15 3.82
C LEU A 85 -11.03 -10.98 4.71
N VAL A 86 -11.67 -9.81 4.58
CA VAL A 86 -11.42 -8.65 5.48
C VAL A 86 -11.71 -9.03 6.93
N THR A 87 -12.88 -9.60 7.19
CA THR A 87 -13.26 -10.05 8.53
C THR A 87 -12.28 -11.10 9.08
N ARG A 88 -11.86 -12.03 8.24
CA ARG A 88 -10.88 -13.04 8.61
C ARG A 88 -9.53 -12.43 9.01
N ILE A 89 -9.03 -11.44 8.26
CA ILE A 89 -7.80 -10.70 8.59
C ILE A 89 -7.95 -10.01 9.96
N ILE A 90 -9.07 -9.36 10.23
CA ILE A 90 -9.31 -8.69 11.51
C ILE A 90 -9.29 -9.69 12.66
N VAL A 91 -10.07 -10.76 12.55
CA VAL A 91 -10.28 -11.72 13.64
C VAL A 91 -9.04 -12.59 13.90
N GLU A 92 -8.41 -13.13 12.86
CA GLU A 92 -7.27 -14.03 12.97
C GLU A 92 -5.93 -13.29 12.98
N GLY A 93 -5.83 -12.17 12.26
CA GLY A 93 -4.59 -11.42 12.10
C GLY A 93 -4.35 -10.40 13.20
N TYR A 94 -5.38 -9.77 13.75
CA TYR A 94 -5.26 -8.77 14.81
C TYR A 94 -5.84 -9.30 16.13
N ALA A 95 -7.17 -9.29 16.32
CA ALA A 95 -7.86 -9.94 17.43
C ALA A 95 -9.36 -10.07 17.14
N ASN A 96 -10.01 -11.06 17.77
CA ASN A 96 -11.44 -11.30 17.61
C ASN A 96 -12.34 -10.42 18.51
N ASP A 97 -11.74 -9.61 19.37
CA ASP A 97 -12.40 -8.78 20.38
C ASP A 97 -11.81 -7.34 20.38
N LEU A 98 -11.50 -6.80 19.20
CA LEU A 98 -11.03 -5.42 19.07
C LEU A 98 -12.11 -4.44 19.54
N SER A 99 -11.69 -3.43 20.32
CA SER A 99 -12.52 -2.28 20.63
C SER A 99 -12.65 -1.34 19.41
N ASP A 100 -13.63 -0.44 19.43
CA ASP A 100 -13.84 0.54 18.36
C ASP A 100 -12.56 1.36 18.10
N THR A 101 -11.86 1.79 19.16
CA THR A 101 -10.58 2.49 19.04
C THR A 101 -9.49 1.64 18.38
N GLU A 102 -9.45 0.33 18.68
CA GLU A 102 -8.49 -0.57 18.03
C GLU A 102 -8.85 -0.82 16.57
N VAL A 103 -10.13 -0.86 16.22
CA VAL A 103 -10.58 -0.93 14.82
C VAL A 103 -10.17 0.34 14.06
N GLU A 104 -10.32 1.52 14.67
CA GLU A 104 -9.81 2.76 14.08
C GLU A 104 -8.28 2.74 13.90
N MET A 105 -7.53 2.14 14.84
CA MET A 105 -6.07 2.04 14.77
C MET A 105 -5.56 1.14 13.65
N ILE A 106 -6.21 0.01 13.37
CA ILE A 106 -5.82 -0.87 12.26
C ILE A 106 -6.19 -0.26 10.90
N GLY A 107 -7.10 0.73 10.90
CA GLY A 107 -7.46 1.52 9.73
C GLY A 107 -7.85 0.65 8.53
N ARG A 108 -7.15 0.89 7.43
CA ARG A 108 -7.44 0.24 6.14
C ARG A 108 -6.53 -0.95 5.82
N ASP A 109 -5.59 -1.29 6.69
CA ASP A 109 -4.66 -2.43 6.51
C ASP A 109 -5.37 -3.75 6.19
N PRO A 110 -6.51 -4.12 6.85
CA PRO A 110 -7.21 -5.36 6.55
C PRO A 110 -7.68 -5.45 5.08
N PHE A 111 -8.02 -4.33 4.46
CA PHE A 111 -8.42 -4.29 3.05
C PHE A 111 -7.22 -4.62 2.13
N LEU A 112 -6.06 -4.02 2.37
CA LEU A 112 -4.84 -4.32 1.63
C LEU A 112 -4.46 -5.79 1.75
N ILE A 113 -4.45 -6.31 2.98
CA ILE A 113 -4.04 -7.68 3.29
C ILE A 113 -5.03 -8.68 2.68
N SER A 114 -6.35 -8.40 2.73
CA SER A 114 -7.38 -9.26 2.15
C SER A 114 -7.24 -9.40 0.63
N ARG A 115 -6.87 -8.31 -0.08
CA ARG A 115 -6.59 -8.35 -1.52
C ARG A 115 -5.43 -9.30 -1.84
N ALA A 116 -4.37 -9.27 -1.04
CA ALA A 116 -3.25 -10.18 -1.22
C ALA A 116 -3.62 -11.63 -0.83
N LEU A 117 -4.43 -11.81 0.20
CA LEU A 117 -4.92 -13.13 0.65
C LEU A 117 -5.76 -13.83 -0.42
N ALA A 118 -6.52 -13.07 -1.21
CA ALA A 118 -7.34 -13.61 -2.30
C ALA A 118 -6.52 -14.37 -3.36
N ASP A 119 -5.23 -14.02 -3.54
CA ASP A 119 -4.31 -14.76 -4.42
C ASP A 119 -2.86 -14.61 -3.95
N THR A 120 -2.49 -15.37 -2.95
CA THR A 120 -1.14 -15.35 -2.35
C THR A 120 -0.02 -15.77 -3.29
N LYS A 121 -0.33 -16.41 -4.41
CA LYS A 121 0.67 -16.87 -5.38
C LYS A 121 1.08 -15.79 -6.37
N SER A 122 0.16 -14.89 -6.71
CA SER A 122 0.39 -13.85 -7.71
C SER A 122 0.43 -12.43 -7.14
N ARG A 123 0.07 -12.23 -5.87
CA ARG A 123 0.03 -10.91 -5.21
C ARG A 123 1.08 -10.80 -4.11
N THR A 124 1.74 -9.64 -4.03
CA THR A 124 2.75 -9.30 -3.03
C THR A 124 2.44 -7.93 -2.46
N ILE A 125 2.44 -7.76 -1.14
CA ILE A 125 2.29 -6.46 -0.50
C ILE A 125 3.64 -5.74 -0.46
N VAL A 126 3.61 -4.44 -0.71
CA VAL A 126 4.75 -3.53 -0.58
C VAL A 126 4.43 -2.49 0.49
N THR A 127 5.20 -2.47 1.57
CA THR A 127 5.05 -1.51 2.67
C THR A 127 6.40 -1.04 3.18
N THR A 128 6.44 0.12 3.82
CA THR A 128 7.62 0.62 4.55
C THR A 128 7.63 0.18 6.01
N GLU A 129 6.56 -0.45 6.47
CA GLU A 129 6.52 -1.00 7.81
C GLU A 129 7.55 -2.12 8.02
N THR A 130 8.07 -2.18 9.23
CA THR A 130 9.03 -3.22 9.64
C THR A 130 8.38 -4.18 10.63
N SER A 131 8.69 -5.47 10.49
CA SER A 131 8.21 -6.50 11.41
C SER A 131 8.55 -6.19 12.87
N ARG A 132 7.56 -6.34 13.74
CA ARG A 132 7.67 -6.19 15.21
C ARG A 132 6.86 -7.30 15.90
N PRO A 133 7.35 -8.54 15.92
CA PRO A 133 6.58 -9.72 16.36
C PRO A 133 6.10 -9.66 17.83
N SER A 134 6.69 -8.81 18.65
CA SER A 134 6.27 -8.59 20.03
C SER A 134 4.98 -7.77 20.16
N ARG A 135 4.59 -7.02 19.14
CA ARG A 135 3.35 -6.25 19.13
C ARG A 135 2.14 -7.16 18.98
N LYS A 136 1.05 -6.75 19.62
CA LYS A 136 -0.20 -7.53 19.69
C LYS A 136 -1.38 -6.66 19.30
N ARG A 137 -2.49 -7.32 18.97
CA ARG A 137 -3.79 -6.69 18.67
C ARG A 137 -3.65 -5.61 17.59
N ALA A 138 -4.28 -4.47 17.73
CA ALA A 138 -4.24 -3.36 16.79
C ALA A 138 -2.84 -2.75 16.56
N ASN A 139 -1.85 -3.08 17.39
CA ASN A 139 -0.48 -2.58 17.20
C ASN A 139 0.37 -3.47 16.28
N ARG A 140 -0.16 -4.58 15.78
CA ARG A 140 0.57 -5.45 14.84
C ARG A 140 0.88 -4.71 13.55
N GLN A 141 2.01 -5.04 12.96
CA GLN A 141 2.45 -4.46 11.68
C GLN A 141 2.02 -5.34 10.51
N ILE A 142 1.81 -4.73 9.35
CA ILE A 142 1.43 -5.43 8.10
C ILE A 142 2.33 -6.66 7.83
N PRO A 143 3.69 -6.59 7.91
CA PRO A 143 4.53 -7.76 7.65
C PRO A 143 4.29 -8.94 8.61
N ASP A 144 3.95 -8.64 9.88
CA ASP A 144 3.70 -9.69 10.88
C ASP A 144 2.36 -10.39 10.63
N VAL A 145 1.34 -9.63 10.24
CA VAL A 145 0.04 -10.21 9.85
C VAL A 145 0.19 -11.00 8.53
N CYS A 146 0.89 -10.46 7.54
CA CYS A 146 1.16 -11.15 6.28
C CYS A 146 1.84 -12.50 6.48
N ASN A 147 2.80 -12.57 7.42
CA ASN A 147 3.52 -13.80 7.74
C ASN A 147 2.57 -14.91 8.23
N ASP A 148 1.60 -14.59 9.09
CA ASP A 148 0.62 -15.56 9.60
C ASP A 148 -0.24 -16.15 8.48
N PHE A 149 -0.58 -15.35 7.48
CA PHE A 149 -1.37 -15.76 6.31
C PHE A 149 -0.52 -16.27 5.13
N ARG A 150 0.79 -16.37 5.29
CA ARG A 150 1.74 -16.77 4.21
C ARG A 150 1.64 -15.88 2.97
N ILE A 151 1.37 -14.59 3.19
CA ILE A 151 1.36 -13.56 2.16
C ILE A 151 2.78 -13.01 2.03
N ARG A 152 3.26 -12.93 0.80
CA ARG A 152 4.55 -12.29 0.53
C ARG A 152 4.46 -10.79 0.79
N CYS A 153 5.36 -10.27 1.63
CA CYS A 153 5.46 -8.85 1.95
C CYS A 153 6.90 -8.39 1.76
N ILE A 154 7.10 -7.29 1.05
CA ILE A 154 8.41 -6.71 0.73
C ILE A 154 8.44 -5.21 1.01
N ASN A 155 9.63 -4.63 1.08
CA ASN A 155 9.78 -3.18 1.18
C ASN A 155 9.95 -2.50 -0.19
N THR A 156 9.92 -1.17 -0.18
CA THR A 156 10.07 -0.34 -1.40
C THR A 156 11.35 -0.66 -2.17
N PHE A 157 12.49 -0.85 -1.50
CA PHE A 157 13.76 -1.11 -2.18
C PHE A 157 13.81 -2.49 -2.83
N GLN A 158 13.15 -3.48 -2.23
CA GLN A 158 12.99 -4.80 -2.86
C GLN A 158 12.10 -4.69 -4.11
N LEU A 159 11.01 -3.92 -4.06
CA LEU A 159 10.19 -3.64 -5.25
C LEU A 159 11.01 -3.02 -6.37
N LEU A 160 11.83 -2.00 -6.07
CA LEU A 160 12.68 -1.34 -7.05
C LEU A 160 13.66 -2.31 -7.71
N ASN A 161 14.26 -3.20 -6.91
CA ASN A 161 15.16 -4.23 -7.42
C ASN A 161 14.44 -5.26 -8.29
N GLU A 162 13.27 -5.74 -7.89
CA GLU A 162 12.52 -6.76 -8.61
C GLU A 162 11.95 -6.27 -9.95
N LEU A 163 11.62 -4.98 -10.03
CA LEU A 163 11.11 -4.33 -11.24
C LEU A 163 12.19 -3.50 -11.97
N ASP A 164 13.47 -3.65 -11.59
CA ASP A 164 14.65 -3.01 -12.20
C ASP A 164 14.48 -1.49 -12.41
N PHE A 165 14.08 -0.78 -11.33
CA PHE A 165 13.97 0.67 -11.39
C PHE A 165 15.34 1.32 -11.61
N ARG A 166 15.41 2.20 -12.62
CA ARG A 166 16.55 3.09 -12.90
C ARG A 166 16.02 4.45 -13.26
N THR A 167 16.75 5.52 -12.99
CA THR A 167 16.36 6.88 -13.44
C THR A 167 16.33 7.01 -14.97
N SER A 168 17.00 6.10 -15.67
CA SER A 168 17.03 5.97 -17.14
C SER A 168 16.17 4.80 -17.64
N TRP A 169 15.04 4.50 -17.00
CA TRP A 169 14.20 3.34 -17.32
C TRP A 169 13.42 3.44 -18.65
N LYS A 170 13.36 4.64 -19.24
CA LYS A 170 12.81 4.91 -20.58
C LYS A 170 13.84 4.66 -21.65
#